data_ffa9e57916f4a60627af30fc5c2444d5
#
_entry.id   ffa9e57916f4a60627af30fc5c2444d5
#
_cell.length_a   1.000
_cell.length_b   1.000
_cell.length_c   1.000
_cell.angle_alpha   90.00
_cell.angle_beta   90.00
_cell.angle_gamma   90.00
#
_symmetry.space_group_name_H-M   'P 1'
#
loop_
_entity.id
_entity.type
_entity.pdbx_description
1 polymer ?
#
loop_
_entity_poly.entity_id
_entity_poly.type
_entity_poly.pdbx_seq_one_letter_code
_entity_poly.pdbx_strand_id
1 'polypeptide(L)'
;MEVVKAAFDAWNAGDMDRLRDMWDPNVVLHMVPDWPEPGPYAGREAVMREWAQLRETWDADVAEPISSFVDVGDRVVVRQSWRGFGRGPEANIEMTIIFTLRQGRVTCQEYFWDHAAALKAVGLEE
;
A
#
# COMPACT_ATOMS: atom_id res chain seq x y z
N MET A 1 9.31 8.44 -5.57
CA MET A 1 8.18 8.57 -6.51
C MET A 1 8.13 7.43 -7.52
N GLU A 2 9.20 7.20 -8.26
CA GLU A 2 9.24 6.13 -9.27
C GLU A 2 9.03 4.74 -8.67
N VAL A 3 9.60 4.49 -7.49
CA VAL A 3 9.46 3.22 -6.77
C VAL A 3 7.99 2.95 -6.45
N VAL A 4 7.26 3.96 -5.99
CA VAL A 4 5.84 3.80 -5.63
C VAL A 4 5.00 3.47 -6.87
N LYS A 5 5.24 4.17 -7.98
CA LYS A 5 4.55 3.89 -9.24
C LYS A 5 4.86 2.48 -9.74
N ALA A 6 6.12 2.08 -9.66
CA ALA A 6 6.55 0.74 -10.05
C ALA A 6 5.94 -0.34 -9.15
N ALA A 7 5.70 -0.03 -7.87
CA ALA A 7 5.04 -0.96 -6.95
C ALA A 7 3.58 -1.23 -7.37
N PHE A 8 2.84 -0.20 -7.76
CA PHE A 8 1.49 -0.40 -8.30
C PHE A 8 1.51 -1.25 -9.56
N ASP A 9 2.46 -1.00 -10.47
CA ASP A 9 2.59 -1.77 -11.70
C ASP A 9 2.91 -3.24 -11.40
N ALA A 10 3.82 -3.51 -10.48
CA ALA A 10 4.19 -4.87 -10.09
C ALA A 10 3.01 -5.61 -9.47
N TRP A 11 2.27 -4.96 -8.58
CA TRP A 11 1.08 -5.54 -7.98
C TRP A 11 0.06 -5.93 -9.04
N ASN A 12 -0.26 -5.02 -9.94
CA ASN A 12 -1.28 -5.24 -10.96
C ASN A 12 -0.85 -6.27 -12.01
N ALA A 13 0.46 -6.42 -12.22
CA ALA A 13 1.01 -7.44 -13.11
C ALA A 13 1.11 -8.82 -12.44
N GLY A 14 0.88 -8.90 -11.12
CA GLY A 14 1.06 -10.14 -10.38
C GLY A 14 2.51 -10.52 -10.16
N ASP A 15 3.43 -9.59 -10.36
CA ASP A 15 4.87 -9.81 -10.22
C ASP A 15 5.29 -9.58 -8.77
N MET A 16 5.01 -10.57 -7.94
CA MET A 16 5.25 -10.47 -6.49
C MET A 16 6.73 -10.48 -6.15
N ASP A 17 7.57 -11.12 -6.94
CA ASP A 17 9.02 -11.11 -6.73
C ASP A 17 9.59 -9.70 -6.93
N ARG A 18 9.15 -9.02 -7.98
CA ARG A 18 9.54 -7.64 -8.23
C ARG A 18 9.05 -6.72 -7.14
N LEU A 19 7.80 -6.90 -6.69
CA LEU A 19 7.23 -6.14 -5.58
C LEU A 19 8.06 -6.33 -4.31
N ARG A 20 8.40 -7.59 -4.00
CA ARG A 20 9.20 -7.94 -2.82
C ARG A 20 10.54 -7.18 -2.80
N ASP A 21 11.19 -7.07 -3.95
CA ASP A 21 12.49 -6.41 -4.05
C ASP A 21 12.42 -4.90 -3.78
N MET A 22 11.25 -4.30 -3.90
CA MET A 22 11.04 -2.87 -3.62
C MET A 22 10.84 -2.58 -2.14
N TRP A 23 10.60 -3.60 -1.33
CA TRP A 23 10.41 -3.47 0.12
C TRP A 23 11.72 -3.74 0.83
N ASP A 24 12.07 -2.87 1.78
CA ASP A 24 13.24 -3.09 2.64
C ASP A 24 13.03 -4.35 3.49
N PRO A 25 14.08 -5.15 3.77
CA PRO A 25 13.94 -6.31 4.64
C PRO A 25 13.33 -6.01 6.01
N ASN A 26 13.48 -4.79 6.50
CA ASN A 26 12.97 -4.35 7.80
C ASN A 26 11.72 -3.47 7.67
N VAL A 27 11.00 -3.52 6.55
CA VAL A 27 9.80 -2.72 6.33
C VAL A 27 8.74 -3.00 7.40
N VAL A 28 7.99 -1.96 7.76
CA VAL A 28 6.86 -2.07 8.68
C VAL A 28 5.59 -1.60 7.98
N LEU A 29 4.54 -2.40 8.10
CA LEU A 29 3.22 -2.10 7.53
C LEU A 29 2.24 -1.82 8.66
N HIS A 30 1.55 -0.68 8.58
CA HIS A 30 0.46 -0.32 9.49
C HIS A 30 -0.85 -0.20 8.70
N MET A 31 -1.79 -1.09 8.98
CA MET A 31 -3.14 -0.99 8.43
C MET A 31 -3.98 -0.05 9.30
N VAL A 32 -5.18 0.28 8.82
CA VAL A 32 -6.15 1.06 9.62
C VAL A 32 -6.54 0.27 10.86
N PRO A 33 -6.83 0.95 12.00
CA PRO A 33 -7.08 0.25 13.29
C PRO A 33 -8.25 -0.72 13.27
N ASP A 34 -9.25 -0.49 12.44
CA ASP A 34 -10.43 -1.36 12.35
C ASP A 34 -10.31 -2.45 11.27
N TRP A 35 -9.13 -2.62 10.69
CA TRP A 35 -8.84 -3.76 9.83
C TRP A 35 -8.82 -5.03 10.68
N PRO A 36 -9.30 -6.19 10.16
CA PRO A 36 -9.38 -7.43 10.95
C PRO A 36 -8.07 -7.83 11.64
N GLU A 37 -6.95 -7.62 10.96
CA GLU A 37 -5.62 -7.85 11.52
C GLU A 37 -4.76 -6.64 11.19
N PRO A 38 -4.85 -5.56 12.00
CA PRO A 38 -4.22 -4.28 11.64
C PRO A 38 -2.69 -4.30 11.75
N GLY A 39 -2.10 -5.28 12.37
CA GLY A 39 -0.67 -5.33 12.60
C GLY A 39 -0.24 -4.54 13.82
N PRO A 40 0.94 -3.89 13.82
CA PRO A 40 1.85 -3.75 12.69
C PRO A 40 2.48 -5.06 12.22
N TYR A 41 2.80 -5.11 10.93
CA TYR A 41 3.53 -6.23 10.35
C TYR A 41 4.98 -5.80 10.21
N ALA A 42 5.89 -6.47 10.90
CA ALA A 42 7.31 -6.12 10.90
C ALA A 42 8.10 -7.13 10.06
N GLY A 43 8.88 -6.59 9.11
CA GLY A 43 9.70 -7.39 8.23
C GLY A 43 9.04 -7.70 6.89
N ARG A 44 9.88 -7.77 5.86
CA ARG A 44 9.41 -7.95 4.48
C ARG A 44 8.61 -9.25 4.30
N GLU A 45 9.03 -10.33 4.93
CA GLU A 45 8.35 -11.61 4.76
C GLU A 45 6.95 -11.61 5.39
N ALA A 46 6.77 -10.91 6.51
CA ALA A 46 5.47 -10.77 7.14
C ALA A 46 4.52 -9.93 6.25
N VAL A 47 5.01 -8.85 5.67
CA VAL A 47 4.23 -8.01 4.76
C VAL A 47 3.83 -8.77 3.51
N MET A 48 4.78 -9.50 2.90
CA MET A 48 4.50 -10.26 1.68
C MET A 48 3.51 -11.39 1.95
N ARG A 49 3.55 -12.01 3.12
CA ARG A 49 2.58 -13.04 3.51
C ARG A 49 1.17 -12.47 3.61
N GLU A 50 1.04 -11.27 4.19
CA GLU A 50 -0.25 -10.60 4.27
C GLU A 50 -0.82 -10.30 2.88
N TRP A 51 0.02 -9.79 1.98
CA TRP A 51 -0.41 -9.51 0.60
C TRP A 51 -0.78 -10.79 -0.16
N ALA A 52 -0.04 -11.87 0.05
CA ALA A 52 -0.36 -13.16 -0.58
C ALA A 52 -1.72 -13.67 -0.12
N GLN A 53 -2.03 -13.57 1.17
CA GLN A 53 -3.32 -13.98 1.71
C GLN A 53 -4.46 -13.15 1.11
N LEU A 54 -4.26 -11.84 0.97
CA LEU A 54 -5.25 -10.98 0.35
C LEU A 54 -5.54 -11.40 -1.09
N ARG A 55 -4.48 -11.69 -1.86
CA ARG A 55 -4.65 -12.10 -3.26
C ARG A 55 -5.32 -13.46 -3.42
N GLU A 56 -5.06 -14.38 -2.51
CA GLU A 56 -5.69 -15.71 -2.54
C GLU A 56 -7.19 -15.66 -2.28
N THR A 57 -7.66 -14.61 -1.61
CA THR A 57 -9.08 -14.43 -1.29
C THR A 57 -9.92 -14.13 -2.54
N TRP A 58 -9.30 -13.60 -3.60
CA TRP A 58 -10.00 -13.14 -4.79
C TRP A 58 -9.43 -13.80 -6.05
N ASP A 59 -10.28 -13.99 -7.05
CA ASP A 59 -9.84 -14.53 -8.35
C ASP A 59 -9.00 -13.52 -9.11
N ALA A 60 -9.30 -12.23 -8.96
CA ALA A 60 -8.54 -11.13 -9.53
C ALA A 60 -8.67 -9.90 -8.66
N ASP A 61 -7.67 -9.05 -8.67
CA ASP A 61 -7.72 -7.77 -7.96
C ASP A 61 -6.91 -6.72 -8.71
N VAL A 62 -7.22 -5.46 -8.47
CA VAL A 62 -6.48 -4.34 -9.04
C VAL A 62 -6.35 -3.22 -8.02
N ALA A 63 -5.17 -2.63 -7.93
CA ALA A 63 -4.89 -1.44 -7.13
C ALA A 63 -4.64 -0.27 -8.09
N GLU A 64 -5.43 0.79 -7.96
CA GLU A 64 -5.38 1.94 -8.87
C GLU A 64 -5.19 3.23 -8.07
N PRO A 65 -4.16 4.03 -8.39
CA PRO A 65 -4.05 5.37 -7.82
C PRO A 65 -5.20 6.24 -8.30
N ILE A 66 -5.91 6.89 -7.39
CA ILE A 66 -7.05 7.77 -7.70
C ILE A 66 -6.82 9.22 -7.28
N SER A 67 -5.61 9.53 -6.83
CA SER A 67 -5.19 10.91 -6.55
C SER A 67 -3.83 11.15 -7.17
N SER A 68 -3.39 12.41 -7.18
CA SER A 68 -2.01 12.75 -7.48
C SER A 68 -1.10 12.12 -6.44
N PHE A 69 0.12 11.78 -6.85
CA PHE A 69 1.17 11.38 -5.91
C PHE A 69 1.75 12.65 -5.30
N VAL A 70 1.72 12.73 -3.97
CA VAL A 70 2.26 13.89 -3.25
C VAL A 70 3.62 13.52 -2.66
N ASP A 71 4.67 14.14 -3.18
CA ASP A 71 6.05 13.89 -2.75
C ASP A 71 6.39 14.85 -1.61
N VAL A 72 6.71 14.29 -0.46
CA VAL A 72 7.08 15.05 0.74
C VAL A 72 8.46 14.55 1.23
N GLY A 73 9.48 14.82 0.43
CA GLY A 73 10.84 14.39 0.75
C GLY A 73 10.99 12.87 0.62
N ASP A 74 11.15 12.18 1.75
CA ASP A 74 11.31 10.74 1.79
C ASP A 74 9.98 9.99 1.87
N ARG A 75 8.85 10.72 1.82
CA ARG A 75 7.51 10.12 1.88
C ARG A 75 6.69 10.48 0.67
N VAL A 76 5.85 9.55 0.24
CA VAL A 76 4.91 9.72 -0.87
C VAL A 76 3.52 9.39 -0.37
N VAL A 77 2.58 10.30 -0.59
CA VAL A 77 1.17 10.11 -0.22
C VAL A 77 0.35 9.92 -1.48
N VAL A 78 -0.46 8.89 -1.52
CA VAL A 78 -1.35 8.62 -2.64
C VAL A 78 -2.62 7.93 -2.16
N ARG A 79 -3.77 8.33 -2.73
CA ARG A 79 -5.02 7.62 -2.49
C ARG A 79 -5.19 6.55 -3.55
N GLN A 80 -5.58 5.35 -3.13
CA GLN A 80 -5.82 4.24 -4.03
C GLN A 80 -7.23 3.68 -3.89
N SER A 81 -7.72 3.10 -4.98
CA SER A 81 -8.88 2.21 -5.00
C SER A 81 -8.36 0.79 -5.21
N TRP A 82 -8.68 -0.11 -4.27
CA TRP A 82 -8.41 -1.52 -4.46
C TRP A 82 -9.74 -2.23 -4.71
N ARG A 83 -9.80 -3.05 -5.75
CA ARG A 83 -11.00 -3.80 -6.11
C ARG A 83 -10.68 -5.27 -6.24
N GLY A 84 -11.54 -6.11 -5.66
CA GLY A 84 -11.42 -7.56 -5.74
C GLY A 84 -12.63 -8.16 -6.45
N PHE A 85 -12.39 -9.17 -7.27
CA PHE A 85 -13.38 -9.78 -8.14
C PHE A 85 -13.41 -11.30 -7.99
N GLY A 86 -14.55 -11.90 -8.32
CA GLY A 86 -14.68 -13.36 -8.49
C GLY A 86 -15.16 -14.12 -7.28
N ARG A 87 -15.42 -13.45 -6.16
CA ARG A 87 -15.89 -14.09 -4.91
C ARG A 87 -17.20 -13.47 -4.43
N GLY A 88 -18.19 -13.39 -5.32
CA GLY A 88 -19.45 -12.73 -5.04
C GLY A 88 -19.42 -11.28 -5.49
N PRO A 89 -20.10 -10.36 -4.79
CA PRO A 89 -20.08 -8.94 -5.16
C PRO A 89 -18.66 -8.39 -5.20
N GLU A 90 -18.41 -7.48 -6.14
CA GLU A 90 -17.12 -6.78 -6.22
C GLU A 90 -16.84 -6.04 -4.91
N ALA A 91 -15.64 -6.22 -4.38
CA ALA A 91 -15.15 -5.42 -3.26
C ALA A 91 -14.47 -4.17 -3.81
N ASN A 92 -14.71 -3.03 -3.18
CA ASN A 92 -14.07 -1.77 -3.54
C ASN A 92 -13.69 -1.05 -2.25
N ILE A 93 -12.39 -0.87 -2.04
CA ILE A 93 -11.86 -0.22 -0.84
C ILE A 93 -10.98 0.93 -1.27
N GLU A 94 -11.32 2.14 -0.81
CA GLU A 94 -10.51 3.33 -1.06
C GLU A 94 -9.81 3.75 0.20
N MET A 95 -8.48 3.86 0.12
CA MET A 95 -7.64 4.27 1.25
C MET A 95 -6.51 5.13 0.75
N THR A 96 -5.96 5.95 1.64
CA THR A 96 -4.75 6.71 1.38
C THR A 96 -3.57 6.02 2.03
N ILE A 97 -2.46 5.95 1.31
CA ILE A 97 -1.25 5.28 1.76
C ILE A 97 -0.12 6.31 1.85
N ILE A 98 0.63 6.23 2.95
CA ILE A 98 1.90 6.93 3.08
C ILE A 98 3.00 5.90 2.91
N PHE A 99 3.82 6.05 1.87
CA PHE A 99 5.02 5.25 1.67
C PHE A 99 6.22 6.03 2.16
N THR A 100 7.00 5.47 3.06
CA THR A 100 8.28 6.04 3.46
C THR A 100 9.37 5.29 2.71
N LEU A 101 10.25 6.04 2.05
CA LEU A 101 11.29 5.49 1.18
C LEU A 101 12.67 5.81 1.73
N ARG A 102 13.57 4.86 1.58
CA ARG A 102 14.98 5.06 1.92
C ARG A 102 15.83 4.24 0.96
N GLN A 103 16.79 4.90 0.30
CA GLN A 103 17.70 4.24 -0.65
C GLN A 103 16.94 3.46 -1.73
N GLY A 104 15.81 4.01 -2.23
CA GLY A 104 15.04 3.41 -3.30
C GLY A 104 14.15 2.24 -2.87
N ARG A 105 13.95 2.03 -1.58
CA ARG A 105 13.09 0.97 -1.06
C ARG A 105 12.07 1.50 -0.07
N VAL A 106 10.93 0.82 0.00
CA VAL A 106 9.87 1.15 0.96
C VAL A 106 10.28 0.62 2.34
N THR A 107 10.39 1.50 3.32
CA THR A 107 10.74 1.15 4.70
C THR A 107 9.54 1.18 5.64
N CYS A 108 8.47 1.89 5.26
CA CYS A 108 7.23 1.94 6.03
C CYS A 108 6.07 2.21 5.10
N GLN A 109 4.94 1.57 5.39
CA GLN A 109 3.73 1.75 4.61
C GLN A 109 2.58 1.88 5.61
N GLU A 110 1.87 3.02 5.54
CA GLU A 110 0.80 3.34 6.49
C GLU A 110 -0.49 3.62 5.74
N TYR A 111 -1.58 3.01 6.16
CA TYR A 111 -2.89 3.15 5.55
C TYR A 111 -3.81 4.04 6.37
N PHE A 112 -4.58 4.88 5.69
CA PHE A 112 -5.56 5.79 6.28
C PHE A 112 -6.87 5.72 5.50
N TRP A 113 -8.00 5.71 6.21
CA TRP A 113 -9.29 5.87 5.54
C TRP A 113 -9.47 7.27 4.99
N ASP A 114 -9.02 8.28 5.73
CA ASP A 114 -9.21 9.69 5.42
C ASP A 114 -7.95 10.28 4.79
N HIS A 115 -8.10 10.78 3.55
CA HIS A 115 -7.01 11.40 2.81
C HIS A 115 -6.45 12.64 3.55
N ALA A 116 -7.33 13.46 4.11
CA ALA A 116 -6.92 14.66 4.86
C ALA A 116 -6.09 14.30 6.10
N ALA A 117 -6.45 13.21 6.79
CA ALA A 117 -5.68 12.74 7.94
C ALA A 117 -4.28 12.29 7.54
N ALA A 118 -4.14 11.64 6.39
CA ALA A 118 -2.83 11.23 5.87
C ALA A 118 -1.97 12.44 5.51
N LEU A 119 -2.53 13.43 4.85
CA LEU A 119 -1.81 14.67 4.51
C LEU A 119 -1.34 15.39 5.77
N LYS A 120 -2.19 15.46 6.78
CA LYS A 120 -1.83 16.07 8.06
C LYS A 120 -0.69 15.32 8.75
N ALA A 121 -0.68 14.00 8.65
CA ALA A 121 0.36 13.16 9.26
C ALA A 121 1.75 13.44 8.67
N VAL A 122 1.84 13.91 7.43
CA VAL A 122 3.11 14.30 6.80
C VAL A 122 3.37 15.81 6.85
N GLY A 123 2.55 16.54 7.62
CA GLY A 123 2.74 17.98 7.81
C GLY A 123 2.08 18.87 6.77
N LEU A 124 1.22 18.32 5.93
CA LEU A 124 0.48 19.07 4.93
C LEU A 124 -0.94 19.33 5.44
N GLU A 125 -1.17 20.54 5.89
CA GLU A 125 -2.51 20.99 6.31
C GLU A 125 -3.14 21.84 5.23
N GLU A 126 -4.44 21.70 5.08
CA GLU A 126 -5.20 22.60 4.25
C GLU A 126 -5.62 23.83 5.02
#